data_a70d0a1048075420631ec171710af241
#
_entry.id   a70d0a1048075420631ec171710af241
#
_cell.length_a   1.000
_cell.length_b   1.000
_cell.length_c   1.000
_cell.angle_alpha   90.00
_cell.angle_beta   90.00
_cell.angle_gamma   90.00
#
_symmetry.space_group_name_H-M   'P 1'
#
loop_
_entity.id
_entity.type
_entity.pdbx_description
1 polymer ?
#
loop_
_entity_poly.entity_id
_entity_poly.type
_entity_poly.pdbx_seq_one_letter_code
_entity_poly.pdbx_strand_id
1 'polypeptide(L)'
;MVLISLIALFYIAILGKSILAPLIFGLLFAVLLLPLANLLEKKLHLPRSLSSIVSVLMLLAVINLILFLVGAQISTLAEDWPLFKQQVLSSISDLQHWISVKFHFRIKQQNAYLDNATSKLLATGSSVLGSAVLSISSLVFFMIFIMFDTFFLLYYRRLIVRFLVSVFREENAVTVYDIIAHIQSRIRQYILGLVLEMVIVAGAACLALWILGVKYAILLGLITGLFNVIPYIGIITAMVLSALVTFATAGAAKMLIVASTILGIHLIDANVLLPIIVGSKVRINALITVLGVIVGESIWGITGTFLAIPVIAMVKIVFDRIDSLKPWGMLLGDEKDEKEPEPLKKEIKEEGGVNTEKHDPDQRTDAPRPDQ
;
A
#
# COMPACT_ATOMS: atom_id res chain seq x y z
N MET A 1 -6.20 -12.27 -30.68
CA MET A 1 -7.12 -11.23 -30.18
C MET A 1 -6.81 -10.83 -28.73
N VAL A 2 -6.82 -11.76 -27.76
CA VAL A 2 -6.60 -11.43 -26.32
C VAL A 2 -5.26 -10.68 -26.09
N LEU A 3 -4.15 -11.13 -26.65
CA LEU A 3 -2.84 -10.49 -26.49
C LEU A 3 -2.84 -9.03 -27.00
N ILE A 4 -3.44 -8.81 -28.19
CA ILE A 4 -3.53 -7.46 -28.78
C ILE A 4 -4.39 -6.56 -27.91
N SER A 5 -5.51 -7.06 -27.38
CA SER A 5 -6.37 -6.30 -26.47
C SER A 5 -5.65 -5.93 -25.17
N LEU A 6 -4.83 -6.85 -24.65
CA LEU A 6 -4.04 -6.64 -23.43
C LEU A 6 -2.95 -5.58 -23.65
N ILE A 7 -2.23 -5.67 -24.77
CA ILE A 7 -1.22 -4.65 -25.16
C ILE A 7 -1.87 -3.28 -25.36
N ALA A 8 -3.01 -3.23 -26.06
CA ALA A 8 -3.75 -1.99 -26.26
C ALA A 8 -4.22 -1.39 -24.93
N LEU A 9 -4.70 -2.20 -23.99
CA LEU A 9 -5.10 -1.77 -22.65
C LEU A 9 -3.93 -1.14 -21.88
N PHE A 10 -2.76 -1.81 -21.89
CA PHE A 10 -1.55 -1.28 -21.25
C PHE A 10 -1.11 0.04 -21.90
N TYR A 11 -1.13 0.11 -23.23
CA TYR A 11 -0.76 1.32 -23.95
C TYR A 11 -1.71 2.49 -23.64
N ILE A 12 -3.02 2.23 -23.61
CA ILE A 12 -4.04 3.23 -23.21
C ILE A 12 -3.82 3.64 -21.75
N ALA A 13 -3.50 2.72 -20.86
CA ALA A 13 -3.22 3.04 -19.45
C ALA A 13 -2.00 3.96 -19.32
N ILE A 14 -0.93 3.72 -20.09
CA ILE A 14 0.27 4.57 -20.07
C ILE A 14 -0.04 5.97 -20.60
N LEU A 15 -0.69 6.08 -21.77
CA LEU A 15 -1.04 7.37 -22.38
C LEU A 15 -2.09 8.13 -21.56
N GLY A 16 -3.03 7.42 -20.96
CA GLY A 16 -4.11 8.00 -20.15
C GLY A 16 -3.72 8.36 -18.71
N LYS A 17 -2.45 8.28 -18.31
CA LYS A 17 -1.96 8.52 -16.95
C LYS A 17 -2.55 9.78 -16.31
N SER A 18 -2.55 10.89 -17.03
CA SER A 18 -3.01 12.20 -16.53
C SER A 18 -4.52 12.26 -16.23
N ILE A 19 -5.30 11.35 -16.81
CA ILE A 19 -6.75 11.26 -16.61
C ILE A 19 -7.12 10.07 -15.72
N LEU A 20 -6.55 8.90 -16.00
CA LEU A 20 -6.92 7.67 -15.31
C LEU A 20 -6.44 7.64 -13.85
N ALA A 21 -5.26 8.19 -13.57
CA ALA A 21 -4.76 8.20 -12.21
C ALA A 21 -5.62 9.06 -11.26
N PRO A 22 -5.96 10.34 -11.59
CA PRO A 22 -6.91 11.12 -10.78
C PRO A 22 -8.28 10.44 -10.66
N LEU A 23 -8.78 9.83 -11.73
CA LEU A 23 -10.08 9.14 -11.72
C LEU A 23 -10.11 7.97 -10.73
N ILE A 24 -9.06 7.14 -10.71
CA ILE A 24 -8.97 6.03 -9.76
C ILE A 24 -8.82 6.55 -8.33
N PHE A 25 -7.99 7.57 -8.08
CA PHE A 25 -7.95 8.21 -6.77
C PHE A 25 -9.30 8.81 -6.37
N GLY A 26 -9.98 9.47 -7.31
CA GLY A 26 -11.33 9.99 -7.10
C GLY A 26 -12.31 8.89 -6.71
N LEU A 27 -12.25 7.73 -7.36
CA LEU A 27 -13.04 6.55 -7.02
C LEU A 27 -12.71 6.04 -5.60
N LEU A 28 -11.43 5.91 -5.26
CA LEU A 28 -11.01 5.46 -3.93
C LEU A 28 -11.52 6.42 -2.84
N PHE A 29 -11.36 7.72 -3.04
CA PHE A 29 -11.84 8.72 -2.10
C PHE A 29 -13.37 8.81 -2.06
N ALA A 30 -14.06 8.63 -3.18
CA ALA A 30 -15.52 8.56 -3.18
C ALA A 30 -16.03 7.38 -2.36
N VAL A 31 -15.39 6.21 -2.49
CA VAL A 31 -15.70 5.02 -1.66
C VAL A 31 -15.39 5.26 -0.19
N LEU A 32 -14.27 5.91 0.12
CA LEU A 32 -13.87 6.27 1.48
C LEU A 32 -14.88 7.22 2.13
N LEU A 33 -15.30 8.26 1.40
CA LEU A 33 -16.20 9.31 1.89
C LEU A 33 -17.67 8.94 1.85
N LEU A 34 -18.05 7.82 1.23
CA LEU A 34 -19.42 7.35 1.10
C LEU A 34 -20.18 7.28 2.44
N PRO A 35 -19.61 6.71 3.54
CA PRO A 35 -20.30 6.71 4.83
C PRO A 35 -20.51 8.11 5.40
N LEU A 36 -19.54 9.01 5.23
CA LEU A 36 -19.63 10.41 5.66
C LEU A 36 -20.74 11.14 4.90
N ALA A 37 -20.76 11.03 3.57
CA ALA A 37 -21.81 11.60 2.72
C ALA A 37 -23.19 11.06 3.10
N ASN A 38 -23.33 9.75 3.34
CA ASN A 38 -24.57 9.13 3.79
C ASN A 38 -25.00 9.61 5.20
N LEU A 39 -24.04 9.82 6.10
CA LEU A 39 -24.32 10.35 7.43
C LEU A 39 -24.86 11.80 7.35
N LEU A 40 -24.23 12.64 6.53
CA LEU A 40 -24.69 14.02 6.28
C LEU A 40 -26.09 14.05 5.64
N GLU A 41 -26.38 13.17 4.68
CA GLU A 41 -27.70 13.08 4.07
C GLU A 41 -28.77 12.59 5.05
N LYS A 42 -28.48 11.50 5.81
CA LYS A 42 -29.49 10.85 6.65
C LYS A 42 -29.66 11.52 8.02
N LYS A 43 -28.57 11.96 8.65
CA LYS A 43 -28.58 12.51 10.02
C LYS A 43 -28.76 14.03 10.03
N LEU A 44 -28.14 14.74 9.07
CA LEU A 44 -28.22 16.20 8.96
C LEU A 44 -29.23 16.65 7.90
N HIS A 45 -29.92 15.70 7.20
CA HIS A 45 -30.94 15.96 6.17
C HIS A 45 -30.44 16.90 5.05
N LEU A 46 -29.14 16.91 4.78
CA LEU A 46 -28.56 17.73 3.73
C LEU A 46 -28.92 17.17 2.34
N PRO A 47 -29.18 18.01 1.34
CA PRO A 47 -29.35 17.55 -0.03
C PRO A 47 -28.05 16.88 -0.52
N ARG A 48 -28.15 15.91 -1.45
CA ARG A 48 -27.03 15.10 -1.90
C ARG A 48 -25.86 15.92 -2.43
N SER A 49 -26.12 17.02 -3.15
CA SER A 49 -25.10 17.93 -3.65
C SER A 49 -24.28 18.52 -2.49
N LEU A 50 -24.97 19.03 -1.47
CA LEU A 50 -24.31 19.67 -0.32
C LEU A 50 -23.54 18.65 0.52
N SER A 51 -24.11 17.45 0.75
CA SER A 51 -23.42 16.35 1.43
C SER A 51 -22.11 15.95 0.72
N SER A 52 -22.15 15.88 -0.62
CA SER A 52 -20.97 15.52 -1.43
C SER A 52 -19.92 16.64 -1.34
N ILE A 53 -20.32 17.90 -1.48
CA ILE A 53 -19.41 19.07 -1.35
C ILE A 53 -18.75 19.09 0.02
N VAL A 54 -19.53 18.99 1.10
CA VAL A 54 -18.99 19.03 2.47
C VAL A 54 -18.03 17.88 2.72
N SER A 55 -18.35 16.66 2.23
CA SER A 55 -17.46 15.52 2.36
C SER A 55 -16.12 15.73 1.64
N VAL A 56 -16.14 16.28 0.42
CA VAL A 56 -14.93 16.59 -0.35
C VAL A 56 -14.13 17.72 0.31
N LEU A 57 -14.80 18.76 0.81
CA LEU A 57 -14.14 19.85 1.53
C LEU A 57 -13.48 19.38 2.83
N MET A 58 -14.10 18.43 3.57
CA MET A 58 -13.46 17.80 4.73
C MET A 58 -12.19 17.05 4.34
N LEU A 59 -12.22 16.26 3.26
CA LEU A 59 -11.03 15.57 2.75
C LEU A 59 -9.94 16.58 2.38
N LEU A 60 -10.32 17.64 1.65
CA LEU A 60 -9.40 18.71 1.27
C LEU A 60 -8.78 19.39 2.49
N ALA A 61 -9.55 19.64 3.53
CA ALA A 61 -9.06 20.22 4.78
C ALA A 61 -8.03 19.30 5.47
N VAL A 62 -8.30 17.98 5.51
CA VAL A 62 -7.36 17.01 6.08
C VAL A 62 -6.05 16.94 5.26
N ILE A 63 -6.16 16.89 3.92
CA ILE A 63 -4.97 16.90 3.05
C ILE A 63 -4.17 18.18 3.23
N ASN A 64 -4.83 19.36 3.24
CA ASN A 64 -4.15 20.63 3.46
C ASN A 64 -3.49 20.72 4.84
N LEU A 65 -4.12 20.17 5.89
CA LEU A 65 -3.52 20.10 7.21
C LEU A 65 -2.22 19.29 7.21
N ILE A 66 -2.23 18.12 6.55
CA ILE A 66 -1.02 17.27 6.43
C ILE A 66 0.06 18.02 5.65
N LEU A 67 -0.30 18.62 4.50
CA LEU A 67 0.64 19.39 3.68
C LEU A 67 1.20 20.60 4.43
N PHE A 68 0.39 21.29 5.22
CA PHE A 68 0.84 22.40 6.05
C PHE A 68 1.83 21.95 7.13
N LEU A 69 1.53 20.84 7.83
CA LEU A 69 2.43 20.29 8.85
C LEU A 69 3.78 19.87 8.26
N VAL A 70 3.76 19.16 7.13
CA VAL A 70 4.99 18.73 6.43
C VAL A 70 5.72 19.94 5.86
N GLY A 71 5.01 20.87 5.23
CA GLY A 71 5.58 22.08 4.64
C GLY A 71 6.26 22.98 5.66
N ALA A 72 5.63 23.20 6.81
CA ALA A 72 6.22 23.96 7.91
C ALA A 72 7.54 23.34 8.42
N GLN A 73 7.60 22.01 8.50
CA GLN A 73 8.81 21.30 8.90
C GLN A 73 9.90 21.34 7.81
N ILE A 74 9.52 21.26 6.53
CA ILE A 74 10.47 21.40 5.40
C ILE A 74 11.02 22.82 5.35
N SER A 75 10.23 23.85 5.62
CA SER A 75 10.69 25.23 5.69
C SER A 75 11.76 25.41 6.76
N THR A 76 11.57 24.82 7.95
CA THR A 76 12.59 24.83 9.03
C THR A 76 13.90 24.19 8.58
N LEU A 77 13.84 23.05 7.88
CA LEU A 77 15.03 22.41 7.33
C LEU A 77 15.69 23.24 6.22
N ALA A 78 14.89 23.93 5.40
CA ALA A 78 15.39 24.80 4.34
C ALA A 78 16.09 26.05 4.87
N GLU A 79 15.57 26.65 5.94
CA GLU A 79 16.23 27.77 6.65
C GLU A 79 17.57 27.34 7.28
N ASP A 80 17.61 26.14 7.85
CA ASP A 80 18.81 25.55 8.43
C ASP A 80 19.78 24.95 7.38
N TRP A 81 19.46 24.98 6.08
CA TRP A 81 20.22 24.31 5.01
C TRP A 81 21.71 24.70 4.97
N PRO A 82 22.09 25.99 5.15
CA PRO A 82 23.50 26.37 5.18
C PRO A 82 24.27 25.71 6.34
N LEU A 83 23.67 25.67 7.53
CA LEU A 83 24.24 25.01 8.72
C LEU A 83 24.29 23.50 8.51
N PHE A 84 23.24 22.90 7.95
CA PHE A 84 23.20 21.48 7.61
C PHE A 84 24.31 21.09 6.66
N LYS A 85 24.56 21.87 5.60
CA LYS A 85 25.67 21.68 4.66
C LYS A 85 27.02 21.69 5.38
N GLN A 86 27.25 22.65 6.25
CA GLN A 86 28.50 22.75 7.03
C GLN A 86 28.67 21.53 7.97
N GLN A 87 27.61 21.09 8.62
CA GLN A 87 27.61 19.91 9.49
C GLN A 87 27.88 18.62 8.73
N VAL A 88 27.30 18.44 7.52
CA VAL A 88 27.61 17.30 6.66
C VAL A 88 29.10 17.27 6.32
N LEU A 89 29.67 18.41 5.91
CA LEU A 89 31.09 18.49 5.54
C LEU A 89 32.00 18.18 6.74
N SER A 90 31.71 18.72 7.94
CA SER A 90 32.46 18.41 9.15
C SER A 90 32.36 16.94 9.54
N SER A 91 31.13 16.36 9.53
CA SER A 91 30.91 14.94 9.87
C SER A 91 31.66 13.99 8.93
N ILE A 92 31.72 14.33 7.64
CA ILE A 92 32.50 13.56 6.65
C ILE A 92 34.02 13.68 6.96
N SER A 93 34.49 14.88 7.27
CA SER A 93 35.89 15.10 7.68
C SER A 93 36.27 14.30 8.94
N ASP A 94 35.38 14.30 9.95
CA ASP A 94 35.59 13.54 11.19
C ASP A 94 35.62 12.03 10.92
N LEU A 95 34.73 11.54 10.05
CA LEU A 95 34.69 10.13 9.63
C LEU A 95 35.99 9.76 8.87
N GLN A 96 36.45 10.62 7.96
CA GLN A 96 37.70 10.43 7.24
C GLN A 96 38.90 10.35 8.20
N HIS A 97 38.95 11.27 9.16
CA HIS A 97 39.99 11.27 10.19
C HIS A 97 39.96 9.98 11.02
N TRP A 98 38.77 9.54 11.46
CA TRP A 98 38.60 8.29 12.20
C TRP A 98 39.06 7.07 11.39
N ILE A 99 38.69 6.97 10.11
CA ILE A 99 39.11 5.89 9.21
C ILE A 99 40.63 5.92 9.01
N SER A 100 41.21 7.08 8.78
CA SER A 100 42.64 7.21 8.55
C SER A 100 43.47 6.80 9.76
N VAL A 101 43.02 7.16 10.97
CA VAL A 101 43.70 6.79 12.23
C VAL A 101 43.55 5.28 12.50
N LYS A 102 42.38 4.70 12.26
CA LYS A 102 42.11 3.30 12.61
C LYS A 102 42.60 2.30 11.58
N PHE A 103 42.59 2.65 10.30
CA PHE A 103 42.88 1.73 9.19
C PHE A 103 44.16 2.12 8.40
N HIS A 104 44.88 3.20 8.78
CA HIS A 104 46.09 3.69 8.13
C HIS A 104 45.95 3.91 6.60
N PHE A 105 44.76 4.23 6.11
CA PHE A 105 44.53 4.54 4.70
C PHE A 105 44.95 5.97 4.34
N ARG A 106 45.65 6.16 3.19
CA ARG A 106 46.06 7.47 2.71
C ARG A 106 44.89 8.32 2.25
N ILE A 107 44.65 9.46 2.88
CA ILE A 107 43.54 10.40 2.70
C ILE A 107 43.45 10.97 1.27
N LYS A 108 44.60 11.10 0.55
CA LYS A 108 44.65 11.82 -0.74
C LYS A 108 43.80 11.26 -1.88
N GLN A 109 43.54 9.94 -1.94
CA GLN A 109 42.71 9.36 -2.98
C GLN A 109 41.22 9.35 -2.65
N GLN A 110 40.87 9.43 -1.38
CA GLN A 110 39.48 9.44 -0.93
C GLN A 110 38.82 10.82 -1.08
N ASN A 111 39.58 11.90 -0.95
CA ASN A 111 39.06 13.27 -0.99
C ASN A 111 38.31 13.56 -2.32
N ALA A 112 38.86 13.18 -3.47
CA ALA A 112 38.24 13.45 -4.76
C ALA A 112 36.90 12.70 -4.97
N TYR A 113 36.76 11.47 -4.48
CA TYR A 113 35.53 10.71 -4.56
C TYR A 113 34.47 11.20 -3.56
N LEU A 114 34.89 11.51 -2.35
CA LEU A 114 34.01 11.99 -1.30
C LEU A 114 33.56 13.44 -1.54
N ASP A 115 34.45 14.30 -2.02
CA ASP A 115 34.09 15.68 -2.42
C ASP A 115 33.10 15.69 -3.59
N ASN A 116 33.28 14.82 -4.59
CA ASN A 116 32.34 14.64 -5.68
C ASN A 116 30.99 14.03 -5.23
N ALA A 117 31.02 13.04 -4.34
CA ALA A 117 29.79 12.45 -3.82
C ALA A 117 29.03 13.44 -2.93
N THR A 118 29.74 14.13 -2.05
CA THR A 118 29.16 15.13 -1.14
C THR A 118 28.60 16.33 -1.88
N SER A 119 29.34 16.88 -2.86
CA SER A 119 28.87 17.99 -3.67
C SER A 119 27.67 17.60 -4.51
N LYS A 120 27.61 16.38 -5.06
CA LYS A 120 26.43 15.84 -5.74
C LYS A 120 25.24 15.70 -4.79
N LEU A 121 25.43 15.13 -3.60
CA LEU A 121 24.37 14.99 -2.60
C LEU A 121 23.80 16.35 -2.18
N LEU A 122 24.67 17.31 -1.91
CA LEU A 122 24.28 18.67 -1.51
C LEU A 122 23.63 19.45 -2.66
N ALA A 123 24.11 19.30 -3.90
CA ALA A 123 23.49 19.88 -5.08
C ALA A 123 22.11 19.23 -5.36
N THR A 124 22.02 17.91 -5.26
CA THR A 124 20.75 17.19 -5.39
C THR A 124 19.77 17.60 -4.30
N GLY A 125 20.20 17.69 -3.04
CA GLY A 125 19.35 18.15 -1.94
C GLY A 125 18.79 19.56 -2.16
N SER A 126 19.62 20.52 -2.58
CA SER A 126 19.16 21.86 -2.90
C SER A 126 18.23 21.91 -4.11
N SER A 127 18.47 21.08 -5.15
CA SER A 127 17.61 20.98 -6.31
C SER A 127 16.25 20.31 -5.99
N VAL A 128 16.25 19.30 -5.11
CA VAL A 128 15.01 18.65 -4.63
C VAL A 128 14.18 19.64 -3.83
N LEU A 129 14.77 20.43 -2.93
CA LEU A 129 14.05 21.48 -2.20
C LEU A 129 13.48 22.53 -3.16
N GLY A 130 14.26 22.95 -4.16
CA GLY A 130 13.80 23.89 -5.18
C GLY A 130 12.72 23.32 -6.11
N SER A 131 12.88 22.06 -6.55
CA SER A 131 11.89 21.40 -7.41
C SER A 131 10.60 21.03 -6.69
N ALA A 132 10.66 20.76 -5.37
CA ALA A 132 9.46 20.55 -4.55
C ALA A 132 8.53 21.77 -4.61
N VAL A 133 9.09 22.99 -4.57
CA VAL A 133 8.31 24.23 -4.71
C VAL A 133 7.71 24.37 -6.11
N LEU A 134 8.45 24.02 -7.16
CA LEU A 134 7.97 24.12 -8.55
C LEU A 134 6.93 23.04 -8.90
N SER A 135 6.99 21.88 -8.23
CA SER A 135 6.03 20.80 -8.43
C SER A 135 4.66 21.08 -7.81
N ILE A 136 4.52 22.12 -6.98
CA ILE A 136 3.26 22.49 -6.33
C ILE A 136 2.14 22.73 -7.36
N SER A 137 2.44 23.38 -8.47
CA SER A 137 1.42 23.67 -9.50
C SER A 137 0.83 22.40 -10.09
N SER A 138 1.66 21.42 -10.45
CA SER A 138 1.20 20.14 -11.01
C SER A 138 0.43 19.32 -9.99
N LEU A 139 0.85 19.37 -8.71
CA LEU A 139 0.12 18.74 -7.61
C LEU A 139 -1.24 19.38 -7.37
N VAL A 140 -1.34 20.71 -7.45
CA VAL A 140 -2.62 21.43 -7.31
C VAL A 140 -3.58 21.03 -8.43
N PHE A 141 -3.16 21.00 -9.68
CA PHE A 141 -4.00 20.53 -10.79
C PHE A 141 -4.44 19.07 -10.58
N PHE A 142 -3.52 18.18 -10.22
CA PHE A 142 -3.82 16.80 -9.93
C PHE A 142 -4.86 16.66 -8.81
N MET A 143 -4.70 17.43 -7.72
CA MET A 143 -5.65 17.45 -6.61
C MET A 143 -7.02 18.01 -7.02
N ILE A 144 -7.07 19.05 -7.85
CA ILE A 144 -8.33 19.61 -8.36
C ILE A 144 -9.09 18.53 -9.14
N PHE A 145 -8.44 17.78 -10.05
CA PHE A 145 -9.08 16.69 -10.77
C PHE A 145 -9.61 15.60 -9.84
N ILE A 146 -8.80 15.16 -8.88
CA ILE A 146 -9.24 14.16 -7.88
C ILE A 146 -10.48 14.65 -7.12
N MET A 147 -10.51 15.92 -6.69
CA MET A 147 -11.63 16.48 -5.95
C MET A 147 -12.90 16.56 -6.81
N PHE A 148 -12.78 16.97 -8.07
CA PHE A 148 -13.90 16.96 -9.02
C PHE A 148 -14.43 15.55 -9.26
N ASP A 149 -13.54 14.59 -9.54
CA ASP A 149 -13.92 13.21 -9.74
C ASP A 149 -14.59 12.62 -8.49
N THR A 150 -14.02 12.84 -7.31
CA THR A 150 -14.61 12.42 -6.03
C THR A 150 -16.00 13.00 -5.83
N PHE A 151 -16.17 14.31 -6.09
CA PHE A 151 -17.45 14.98 -5.98
C PHE A 151 -18.49 14.37 -6.93
N PHE A 152 -18.17 14.26 -8.22
CA PHE A 152 -19.10 13.72 -9.20
C PHE A 152 -19.42 12.25 -8.96
N LEU A 153 -18.47 11.43 -8.57
CA LEU A 153 -18.68 10.04 -8.20
C LEU A 153 -19.59 9.90 -6.97
N LEU A 154 -19.45 10.75 -5.96
CA LEU A 154 -20.34 10.80 -4.81
C LEU A 154 -21.74 11.29 -5.19
N TYR A 155 -21.83 12.34 -5.99
CA TYR A 155 -23.09 12.95 -6.40
C TYR A 155 -23.91 12.00 -7.30
N TYR A 156 -23.27 11.43 -8.32
CA TYR A 156 -23.89 10.52 -9.28
C TYR A 156 -23.85 9.05 -8.88
N ARG A 157 -23.43 8.70 -7.65
CA ARG A 157 -23.25 7.32 -7.19
C ARG A 157 -24.42 6.39 -7.48
N ARG A 158 -25.67 6.87 -7.32
CA ARG A 158 -26.88 6.07 -7.60
C ARG A 158 -27.09 5.85 -9.10
N LEU A 159 -26.76 6.84 -9.92
CA LEU A 159 -26.84 6.75 -11.36
C LEU A 159 -25.82 5.73 -11.88
N ILE A 160 -24.57 5.83 -11.41
CA ILE A 160 -23.46 4.95 -11.79
C ILE A 160 -23.78 3.49 -11.43
N VAL A 161 -24.25 3.23 -10.21
CA VAL A 161 -24.63 1.86 -9.79
C VAL A 161 -25.79 1.35 -10.64
N ARG A 162 -26.80 2.16 -10.89
CA ARG A 162 -27.96 1.78 -11.74
C ARG A 162 -27.52 1.49 -13.17
N PHE A 163 -26.63 2.32 -13.74
CA PHE A 163 -26.06 2.10 -15.06
C PHE A 163 -25.28 0.79 -15.11
N LEU A 164 -24.35 0.55 -14.17
CA LEU A 164 -23.57 -0.68 -14.11
C LEU A 164 -24.46 -1.92 -14.07
N VAL A 165 -25.54 -1.90 -13.29
CA VAL A 165 -26.47 -3.02 -13.22
C VAL A 165 -27.23 -3.18 -14.56
N SER A 166 -27.64 -2.08 -15.21
CA SER A 166 -28.40 -2.13 -16.45
C SER A 166 -27.60 -2.60 -17.69
N VAL A 167 -26.28 -2.55 -17.63
CA VAL A 167 -25.39 -3.05 -18.71
C VAL A 167 -25.40 -4.58 -18.77
N PHE A 168 -25.66 -5.24 -17.65
CA PHE A 168 -25.69 -6.70 -17.57
C PHE A 168 -27.12 -7.22 -17.71
N ARG A 169 -27.27 -8.51 -18.07
CA ARG A 169 -28.57 -9.17 -18.12
C ARG A 169 -29.24 -9.13 -16.74
N GLU A 170 -30.59 -9.07 -16.73
CA GLU A 170 -31.36 -9.02 -15.48
C GLU A 170 -31.05 -10.17 -14.53
N GLU A 171 -30.77 -11.37 -15.07
CA GLU A 171 -30.33 -12.55 -14.31
C GLU A 171 -29.11 -12.31 -13.45
N ASN A 172 -28.20 -11.44 -13.90
CA ASN A 172 -26.92 -11.11 -13.23
C ASN A 172 -27.00 -9.86 -12.33
N ALA A 173 -28.16 -9.18 -12.29
CA ALA A 173 -28.29 -7.92 -11.55
C ALA A 173 -27.90 -8.05 -10.07
N VAL A 174 -28.34 -9.13 -9.41
CA VAL A 174 -28.02 -9.40 -8.00
C VAL A 174 -26.51 -9.58 -7.81
N THR A 175 -25.86 -10.34 -8.69
CA THR A 175 -24.41 -10.56 -8.66
C THR A 175 -23.64 -9.25 -8.84
N VAL A 176 -24.08 -8.39 -9.77
CA VAL A 176 -23.45 -7.09 -10.00
C VAL A 176 -23.56 -6.17 -8.77
N TYR A 177 -24.75 -6.11 -8.15
CA TYR A 177 -24.93 -5.36 -6.90
C TYR A 177 -24.02 -5.87 -5.78
N ASP A 178 -23.93 -7.19 -5.65
CA ASP A 178 -23.08 -7.83 -4.65
C ASP A 178 -21.58 -7.53 -4.88
N ILE A 179 -21.11 -7.60 -6.12
CA ILE A 179 -19.74 -7.21 -6.50
C ILE A 179 -19.48 -5.75 -6.11
N ILE A 180 -20.35 -4.81 -6.49
CA ILE A 180 -20.18 -3.38 -6.18
C ILE A 180 -20.14 -3.15 -4.67
N ALA A 181 -21.03 -3.78 -3.90
CA ALA A 181 -21.09 -3.64 -2.45
C ALA A 181 -19.81 -4.18 -1.79
N HIS A 182 -19.30 -5.31 -2.27
CA HIS A 182 -18.05 -5.90 -1.78
C HIS A 182 -16.84 -5.04 -2.12
N ILE A 183 -16.73 -4.55 -3.36
CA ILE A 183 -15.67 -3.60 -3.75
C ILE A 183 -15.69 -2.39 -2.82
N GLN A 184 -16.84 -1.73 -2.66
CA GLN A 184 -16.97 -0.55 -1.79
C GLN A 184 -16.55 -0.85 -0.34
N SER A 185 -17.02 -1.98 0.21
CA SER A 185 -16.69 -2.36 1.58
C SER A 185 -15.21 -2.69 1.78
N ARG A 186 -14.63 -3.51 0.91
CA ARG A 186 -13.23 -3.95 1.03
C ARG A 186 -12.25 -2.81 0.77
N ILE A 187 -12.47 -2.02 -0.28
CA ILE A 187 -11.62 -0.87 -0.59
C ILE A 187 -11.67 0.17 0.53
N ARG A 188 -12.86 0.45 1.06
CA ARG A 188 -12.98 1.36 2.21
C ARG A 188 -12.19 0.87 3.42
N GLN A 189 -12.34 -0.42 3.79
CA GLN A 189 -11.62 -1.01 4.92
C GLN A 189 -10.11 -0.98 4.69
N TYR A 190 -9.67 -1.24 3.47
CA TYR A 190 -8.27 -1.18 3.10
C TYR A 190 -7.70 0.25 3.26
N ILE A 191 -8.37 1.26 2.69
CA ILE A 191 -7.90 2.65 2.77
C ILE A 191 -7.91 3.16 4.22
N LEU A 192 -8.96 2.85 4.99
CA LEU A 192 -9.00 3.21 6.41
C LEU A 192 -7.89 2.52 7.20
N GLY A 193 -7.58 1.27 6.86
CA GLY A 193 -6.44 0.54 7.43
C GLY A 193 -5.12 1.25 7.14
N LEU A 194 -4.86 1.61 5.89
CA LEU A 194 -3.65 2.34 5.50
C LEU A 194 -3.51 3.69 6.21
N VAL A 195 -4.60 4.46 6.30
CA VAL A 195 -4.57 5.76 7.01
C VAL A 195 -4.29 5.56 8.50
N LEU A 196 -4.91 4.56 9.13
CA LEU A 196 -4.68 4.24 10.53
C LEU A 196 -3.23 3.80 10.78
N GLU A 197 -2.69 2.91 9.94
CA GLU A 197 -1.30 2.45 9.96
C GLU A 197 -0.33 3.63 9.80
N MET A 198 -0.56 4.48 8.80
CA MET A 198 0.23 5.70 8.58
C MET A 198 0.28 6.60 9.83
N VAL A 199 -0.85 6.82 10.49
CA VAL A 199 -0.93 7.65 11.69
C VAL A 199 -0.19 7.00 12.88
N ILE A 200 -0.34 5.69 13.06
CA ILE A 200 0.34 4.95 14.13
C ILE A 200 1.85 4.95 13.91
N VAL A 201 2.31 4.64 12.70
CA VAL A 201 3.74 4.61 12.35
C VAL A 201 4.35 6.01 12.44
N ALA A 202 3.66 7.04 11.92
CA ALA A 202 4.10 8.43 12.05
C ALA A 202 4.23 8.83 13.53
N GLY A 203 3.20 8.54 14.34
CA GLY A 203 3.20 8.86 15.77
C GLY A 203 4.30 8.14 16.54
N ALA A 204 4.48 6.83 16.28
CA ALA A 204 5.54 6.03 16.89
C ALA A 204 6.94 6.56 16.52
N ALA A 205 7.16 6.87 15.23
CA ALA A 205 8.41 7.40 14.75
C ALA A 205 8.69 8.81 15.30
N CYS A 206 7.70 9.72 15.29
CA CYS A 206 7.83 11.05 15.89
C CYS A 206 8.22 10.95 17.37
N LEU A 207 7.52 10.12 18.14
CA LEU A 207 7.76 9.95 19.57
C LEU A 207 9.15 9.34 19.84
N ALA A 208 9.52 8.28 19.14
CA ALA A 208 10.80 7.63 19.30
C ALA A 208 11.97 8.56 18.96
N LEU A 209 11.89 9.27 17.83
CA LEU A 209 12.91 10.22 17.41
C LEU A 209 12.99 11.46 18.33
N TRP A 210 11.86 11.89 18.88
CA TRP A 210 11.83 12.97 19.87
C TRP A 210 12.48 12.57 21.17
N ILE A 211 12.19 11.37 21.71
CA ILE A 211 12.84 10.83 22.91
C ILE A 211 14.35 10.70 22.70
N LEU A 212 14.78 10.31 21.51
CA LEU A 212 16.20 10.25 21.14
C LEU A 212 16.84 11.65 20.98
N GLY A 213 16.08 12.73 21.08
CA GLY A 213 16.58 14.08 20.90
C GLY A 213 17.11 14.35 19.49
N VAL A 214 16.45 13.82 18.47
CA VAL A 214 16.78 14.07 17.05
C VAL A 214 16.25 15.45 16.65
N LYS A 215 17.07 16.28 16.02
CA LYS A 215 16.73 17.62 15.55
C LYS A 215 15.57 17.51 14.56
N TYR A 216 14.87 17.38 14.01
CA TYR A 216 13.77 17.23 13.03
C TYR A 216 12.94 15.95 13.27
N ALA A 217 12.79 15.53 14.53
CA ALA A 217 12.06 14.31 14.89
C ALA A 217 10.64 14.27 14.29
N ILE A 218 9.90 15.39 14.34
CA ILE A 218 8.55 15.48 13.78
C ILE A 218 8.55 15.34 12.27
N LEU A 219 9.44 16.03 11.56
CA LEU A 219 9.56 15.90 10.10
C LEU A 219 9.85 14.46 9.68
N LEU A 220 10.88 13.88 10.30
CA LEU A 220 11.33 12.53 9.95
C LEU A 220 10.29 11.46 10.32
N GLY A 221 9.58 11.64 11.42
CA GLY A 221 8.48 10.77 11.82
C GLY A 221 7.28 10.87 10.88
N LEU A 222 6.87 12.08 10.47
CA LEU A 222 5.82 12.29 9.48
C LEU A 222 6.19 11.70 8.12
N ILE A 223 7.42 11.91 7.66
CA ILE A 223 7.94 11.31 6.42
C ILE A 223 7.94 9.78 6.52
N THR A 224 8.35 9.21 7.67
CA THR A 224 8.34 7.77 7.88
C THR A 224 6.93 7.19 7.75
N GLY A 225 5.94 7.79 8.41
CA GLY A 225 4.55 7.34 8.29
C GLY A 225 3.95 7.56 6.90
N LEU A 226 4.23 8.71 6.27
CA LEU A 226 3.71 9.02 4.93
C LEU A 226 4.27 8.06 3.86
N PHE A 227 5.57 7.79 3.90
CA PHE A 227 6.19 6.88 2.95
C PHE A 227 5.87 5.42 3.23
N ASN A 228 5.49 5.05 4.47
CA ASN A 228 5.07 3.69 4.81
C ASN A 228 3.91 3.17 3.96
N VAL A 229 3.10 4.07 3.41
CA VAL A 229 2.01 3.73 2.48
C VAL A 229 2.53 3.09 1.18
N ILE A 230 3.79 3.34 0.80
CA ILE A 230 4.41 2.78 -0.41
C ILE A 230 5.21 1.53 -0.03
N PRO A 231 4.74 0.31 -0.38
CA PRO A 231 5.41 -0.93 0.02
C PRO A 231 6.88 -0.95 -0.41
N TYR A 232 7.75 -1.44 0.46
CA TYR A 232 9.20 -1.61 0.28
C TYR A 232 10.00 -0.31 0.07
N ILE A 233 9.56 0.58 -0.81
CA ILE A 233 10.27 1.83 -1.15
C ILE A 233 10.19 2.80 0.02
N GLY A 234 9.04 2.87 0.69
CA GLY A 234 8.77 3.85 1.72
C GLY A 234 9.72 3.77 2.91
N ILE A 235 9.90 2.56 3.45
CA ILE A 235 10.78 2.36 4.62
C ILE A 235 12.24 2.63 4.29
N ILE A 236 12.72 2.18 3.13
CA ILE A 236 14.11 2.40 2.70
C ILE A 236 14.36 3.91 2.58
N THR A 237 13.45 4.63 1.93
CA THR A 237 13.56 6.08 1.75
C THR A 237 13.51 6.82 3.09
N ALA A 238 12.57 6.46 3.97
CA ALA A 238 12.44 7.08 5.30
C ALA A 238 13.68 6.82 6.16
N MET A 239 14.19 5.58 6.17
CA MET A 239 15.37 5.19 6.91
C MET A 239 16.63 5.93 6.41
N VAL A 240 16.83 5.98 5.08
CA VAL A 240 17.97 6.67 4.47
C VAL A 240 17.91 8.17 4.75
N LEU A 241 16.76 8.82 4.57
CA LEU A 241 16.60 10.24 4.87
C LEU A 241 16.85 10.55 6.34
N SER A 242 16.26 9.76 7.25
CA SER A 242 16.43 9.96 8.69
C SER A 242 17.89 9.71 9.12
N ALA A 243 18.54 8.70 8.56
CA ALA A 243 19.94 8.41 8.81
C ALA A 243 20.84 9.57 8.33
N LEU A 244 20.64 10.07 7.10
CA LEU A 244 21.41 11.17 6.53
C LEU A 244 21.25 12.46 7.34
N VAL A 245 20.01 12.83 7.67
CA VAL A 245 19.72 14.03 8.46
C VAL A 245 20.34 13.91 9.86
N THR A 246 20.23 12.74 10.49
CA THR A 246 20.81 12.52 11.83
C THR A 246 22.34 12.48 11.78
N PHE A 247 22.93 11.88 10.76
CA PHE A 247 24.38 11.91 10.56
C PHE A 247 24.91 13.35 10.51
N ALA A 248 24.28 14.18 9.71
CA ALA A 248 24.64 15.57 9.57
C ALA A 248 24.51 16.38 10.86
N THR A 249 23.47 16.12 11.66
CA THR A 249 23.16 16.94 12.84
C THR A 249 23.70 16.42 14.16
N ALA A 250 24.03 15.12 14.25
CA ALA A 250 24.37 14.47 15.52
C ALA A 250 25.45 13.38 15.40
N GLY A 251 26.03 13.20 14.20
CA GLY A 251 27.13 12.28 13.96
C GLY A 251 26.74 10.81 13.76
N ALA A 252 27.75 9.96 13.47
CA ALA A 252 27.58 8.58 13.04
C ALA A 252 26.94 7.67 14.10
N ALA A 253 27.30 7.83 15.37
CA ALA A 253 26.76 6.99 16.45
C ALA A 253 25.23 7.17 16.58
N LYS A 254 24.74 8.40 16.54
CA LYS A 254 23.30 8.70 16.64
C LYS A 254 22.54 8.29 15.38
N MET A 255 23.17 8.43 14.21
CA MET A 255 22.64 7.93 12.94
C MET A 255 22.32 6.42 13.01
N LEU A 256 23.24 5.60 13.55
CA LEU A 256 23.01 4.16 13.69
C LEU A 256 21.86 3.85 14.63
N ILE A 257 21.75 4.58 15.75
CA ILE A 257 20.63 4.43 16.69
C ILE A 257 19.30 4.75 15.99
N VAL A 258 19.24 5.86 15.24
CA VAL A 258 18.03 6.27 14.51
C VAL A 258 17.67 5.26 13.42
N ALA A 259 18.63 4.80 12.63
CA ALA A 259 18.40 3.79 11.60
C ALA A 259 17.86 2.48 12.22
N SER A 260 18.45 2.03 13.33
CA SER A 260 17.98 0.84 14.06
C SER A 260 16.59 1.04 14.65
N THR A 261 16.27 2.23 15.14
CA THR A 261 14.95 2.57 15.69
C THR A 261 13.89 2.52 14.60
N ILE A 262 14.12 3.13 13.44
CA ILE A 262 13.20 3.10 12.31
C ILE A 262 13.02 1.67 11.79
N LEU A 263 14.12 0.92 11.69
CA LEU A 263 14.04 -0.50 11.34
C LEU A 263 13.22 -1.30 12.35
N GLY A 264 13.40 -1.06 13.65
CA GLY A 264 12.61 -1.68 14.72
C GLY A 264 11.12 -1.37 14.61
N ILE A 265 10.76 -0.10 14.37
CA ILE A 265 9.37 0.32 14.12
C ILE A 265 8.82 -0.41 12.90
N HIS A 266 9.58 -0.49 11.80
CA HIS A 266 9.16 -1.20 10.60
C HIS A 266 8.97 -2.71 10.83
N LEU A 267 9.83 -3.35 11.59
CA LEU A 267 9.67 -4.77 11.92
C LEU A 267 8.39 -5.03 12.73
N ILE A 268 8.05 -4.14 13.66
CA ILE A 268 6.78 -4.21 14.39
C ILE A 268 5.62 -3.95 13.42
N ASP A 269 5.73 -2.97 12.56
CA ASP A 269 4.72 -2.65 11.56
C ASP A 269 4.46 -3.83 10.63
N ALA A 270 5.49 -4.34 9.97
CA ALA A 270 5.38 -5.43 9.00
C ALA A 270 4.86 -6.76 9.61
N ASN A 271 5.21 -7.06 10.85
CA ASN A 271 4.86 -8.33 11.47
C ASN A 271 3.63 -8.28 12.39
N VAL A 272 3.22 -7.09 12.84
CA VAL A 272 2.13 -6.92 13.80
C VAL A 272 1.04 -5.98 13.26
N LEU A 273 1.37 -4.72 12.93
CA LEU A 273 0.37 -3.73 12.55
C LEU A 273 -0.26 -4.04 11.20
N LEU A 274 0.56 -4.25 10.17
CA LEU A 274 0.09 -4.54 8.81
C LEU A 274 -0.85 -5.76 8.76
N PRO A 275 -0.54 -6.93 9.36
CA PRO A 275 -1.45 -8.07 9.38
C PRO A 275 -2.76 -7.80 10.12
N ILE A 276 -2.71 -7.07 11.23
CA ILE A 276 -3.90 -6.79 12.06
C ILE A 276 -4.80 -5.75 11.37
N ILE A 277 -4.21 -4.68 10.86
CA ILE A 277 -4.95 -3.51 10.37
C ILE A 277 -5.39 -3.71 8.92
N VAL A 278 -4.50 -4.15 8.05
CA VAL A 278 -4.69 -4.22 6.60
C VAL A 278 -4.86 -5.66 6.10
N GLY A 279 -4.03 -6.58 6.55
CA GLY A 279 -3.89 -7.94 6.00
C GLY A 279 -5.15 -8.81 6.05
N SER A 280 -6.09 -8.56 6.98
CA SER A 280 -7.38 -9.25 7.02
C SER A 280 -8.39 -8.76 5.97
N LYS A 281 -8.13 -7.64 5.30
CA LYS A 281 -9.11 -6.95 4.44
C LYS A 281 -8.94 -7.28 2.96
N VAL A 282 -7.70 -7.45 2.51
CA VAL A 282 -7.36 -7.78 1.12
C VAL A 282 -6.27 -8.85 1.13
N ARG A 283 -6.66 -10.09 0.83
CA ARG A 283 -5.74 -11.23 0.77
C ARG A 283 -5.24 -11.38 -0.65
N ILE A 284 -4.06 -10.84 -0.93
CA ILE A 284 -3.39 -10.93 -2.22
C ILE A 284 -2.09 -11.70 -2.01
N ASN A 285 -1.76 -12.57 -2.95
CA ASN A 285 -0.50 -13.29 -2.97
C ASN A 285 0.69 -12.31 -3.00
N ALA A 286 1.73 -12.60 -2.21
CA ALA A 286 2.92 -11.74 -2.11
C ALA A 286 3.62 -11.54 -3.46
N LEU A 287 3.70 -12.58 -4.31
CA LEU A 287 4.26 -12.48 -5.66
C LEU A 287 3.47 -11.48 -6.52
N ILE A 288 2.14 -11.59 -6.50
CA ILE A 288 1.25 -10.70 -7.26
C ILE A 288 1.35 -9.26 -6.73
N THR A 289 1.50 -9.09 -5.42
CA THR A 289 1.70 -7.77 -4.82
C THR A 289 3.00 -7.13 -5.34
N VAL A 290 4.12 -7.86 -5.31
CA VAL A 290 5.42 -7.36 -5.81
C VAL A 290 5.36 -7.05 -7.30
N LEU A 291 4.83 -7.97 -8.11
CA LEU A 291 4.66 -7.76 -9.55
C LEU A 291 3.76 -6.57 -9.85
N GLY A 292 2.65 -6.45 -9.12
CA GLY A 292 1.72 -5.32 -9.27
C GLY A 292 2.37 -3.97 -8.94
N VAL A 293 3.18 -3.92 -7.89
CA VAL A 293 3.95 -2.72 -7.51
C VAL A 293 4.95 -2.35 -8.61
N ILE A 294 5.71 -3.31 -9.14
CA ILE A 294 6.68 -3.08 -10.23
C ILE A 294 5.98 -2.61 -11.50
N VAL A 295 4.89 -3.27 -11.89
CA VAL A 295 4.10 -2.88 -13.07
C VAL A 295 3.46 -1.51 -12.85
N GLY A 296 2.88 -1.26 -11.68
CA GLY A 296 2.30 0.04 -11.33
C GLY A 296 3.33 1.17 -11.39
N GLU A 297 4.52 0.95 -10.86
CA GLU A 297 5.64 1.90 -10.95
C GLU A 297 6.01 2.17 -12.40
N SER A 298 6.15 1.13 -13.21
CA SER A 298 6.53 1.25 -14.63
C SER A 298 5.49 2.03 -15.46
N ILE A 299 4.19 1.94 -15.12
CA ILE A 299 3.10 2.59 -15.86
C ILE A 299 2.93 4.04 -15.38
N TRP A 300 2.83 4.27 -14.06
CA TRP A 300 2.45 5.58 -13.48
C TRP A 300 3.43 6.10 -12.43
N GLY A 301 4.58 5.46 -12.24
CA GLY A 301 5.55 5.84 -11.20
C GLY A 301 5.00 5.64 -9.79
N ILE A 302 5.35 6.52 -8.87
CA ILE A 302 4.92 6.47 -7.45
C ILE A 302 3.38 6.35 -7.32
N THR A 303 2.63 7.06 -8.15
CA THR A 303 1.16 6.99 -8.19
C THR A 303 0.67 5.58 -8.49
N GLY A 304 1.30 4.91 -9.46
CA GLY A 304 0.97 3.53 -9.84
C GLY A 304 1.37 2.52 -8.76
N THR A 305 2.50 2.73 -8.11
CA THR A 305 2.92 1.91 -6.96
C THR A 305 1.85 1.91 -5.86
N PHE A 306 1.34 3.09 -5.50
CA PHE A 306 0.27 3.23 -4.50
C PHE A 306 -1.04 2.56 -4.95
N LEU A 307 -1.44 2.76 -6.22
CA LEU A 307 -2.70 2.25 -6.75
C LEU A 307 -2.68 0.75 -7.07
N ALA A 308 -1.51 0.12 -7.14
CA ALA A 308 -1.36 -1.29 -7.52
C ALA A 308 -2.23 -2.22 -6.65
N ILE A 309 -2.11 -2.12 -5.34
CA ILE A 309 -2.82 -3.01 -4.41
C ILE A 309 -4.34 -2.79 -4.47
N PRO A 310 -4.89 -1.56 -4.38
CA PRO A 310 -6.31 -1.33 -4.54
C PRO A 310 -6.87 -1.85 -5.86
N VAL A 311 -6.15 -1.64 -6.98
CA VAL A 311 -6.61 -2.09 -8.30
C VAL A 311 -6.62 -3.62 -8.39
N ILE A 312 -5.55 -4.30 -7.93
CA ILE A 312 -5.51 -5.77 -7.90
C ILE A 312 -6.62 -6.31 -7.01
N ALA A 313 -6.88 -5.68 -5.86
CA ALA A 313 -7.96 -6.05 -4.97
C ALA A 313 -9.35 -5.97 -5.64
N MET A 314 -9.60 -4.90 -6.39
CA MET A 314 -10.84 -4.76 -7.16
C MET A 314 -10.98 -5.85 -8.22
N VAL A 315 -9.91 -6.11 -8.97
CA VAL A 315 -9.86 -7.16 -9.99
C VAL A 315 -10.11 -8.54 -9.36
N LYS A 316 -9.45 -8.84 -8.23
CA LYS A 316 -9.66 -10.10 -7.50
C LYS A 316 -11.12 -10.27 -7.06
N ILE A 317 -11.74 -9.24 -6.49
CA ILE A 317 -13.15 -9.29 -6.06
C ILE A 317 -14.07 -9.62 -7.24
N VAL A 318 -13.82 -9.07 -8.42
CA VAL A 318 -14.58 -9.37 -9.64
C VAL A 318 -14.34 -10.82 -10.06
N PHE A 319 -13.09 -11.28 -10.07
CA PHE A 319 -12.74 -12.64 -10.50
C PHE A 319 -13.31 -13.70 -9.55
N ASP A 320 -13.29 -13.47 -8.25
CA ASP A 320 -13.83 -14.39 -7.24
C ASP A 320 -15.36 -14.59 -7.37
N ARG A 321 -16.07 -13.65 -8.02
CA ARG A 321 -17.55 -13.66 -8.15
C ARG A 321 -18.07 -14.14 -9.49
N ILE A 322 -17.22 -14.30 -10.49
CA ILE A 322 -17.56 -14.76 -11.83
C ILE A 322 -17.02 -16.17 -12.00
N ASP A 323 -17.88 -17.16 -12.17
CA ASP A 323 -17.50 -18.59 -12.19
C ASP A 323 -16.39 -18.91 -13.21
N SER A 324 -16.45 -18.32 -14.41
CA SER A 324 -15.42 -18.50 -15.44
C SER A 324 -14.08 -17.85 -15.11
N LEU A 325 -14.03 -16.93 -14.13
CA LEU A 325 -12.83 -16.20 -13.73
C LEU A 325 -12.28 -16.63 -12.37
N LYS A 326 -12.97 -17.51 -11.63
CA LYS A 326 -12.51 -18.02 -10.32
C LYS A 326 -11.08 -18.53 -10.31
N PRO A 327 -10.58 -19.30 -11.34
CA PRO A 327 -9.18 -19.74 -11.34
C PRO A 327 -8.18 -18.57 -11.33
N TRP A 328 -8.52 -17.45 -11.96
CA TRP A 328 -7.70 -16.24 -11.92
C TRP A 328 -7.78 -15.53 -10.56
N GLY A 329 -8.95 -15.57 -9.91
CA GLY A 329 -9.14 -15.08 -8.54
C GLY A 329 -8.27 -15.84 -7.53
N MET A 330 -8.19 -17.18 -7.66
CA MET A 330 -7.31 -18.03 -6.86
C MET A 330 -5.83 -17.66 -7.06
N LEU A 331 -5.38 -17.46 -8.30
CA LEU A 331 -4.00 -17.05 -8.59
C LEU A 331 -3.63 -15.70 -7.94
N LEU A 332 -4.59 -14.77 -7.86
CA LEU A 332 -4.40 -13.48 -7.19
C LEU A 332 -4.46 -13.59 -5.66
N GLY A 333 -5.07 -14.65 -5.12
CA GLY A 333 -5.31 -14.88 -3.71
C GLY A 333 -4.10 -15.42 -2.94
N ASP A 334 -4.23 -15.50 -1.61
CA ASP A 334 -3.25 -16.14 -0.75
C ASP A 334 -3.59 -17.65 -0.64
N GLU A 335 -2.59 -18.52 -0.60
CA GLU A 335 -2.70 -19.97 -0.48
C GLU A 335 -3.51 -20.41 0.75
N LYS A 336 -3.59 -19.56 1.78
CA LYS A 336 -4.41 -19.80 2.99
C LYS A 336 -5.92 -19.63 2.77
N ASP A 337 -6.36 -19.15 1.62
CA ASP A 337 -7.80 -19.05 1.28
C ASP A 337 -8.35 -20.34 0.67
N GLU A 338 -7.50 -21.26 0.25
CA GLU A 338 -7.93 -22.59 -0.14
C GLU A 338 -8.31 -23.37 1.13
N LYS A 339 -9.62 -23.63 1.29
CA LYS A 339 -10.00 -24.84 2.04
C LYS A 339 -9.26 -25.98 1.33
N GLU A 340 -8.41 -26.69 2.07
CA GLU A 340 -7.81 -27.92 1.54
C GLU A 340 -8.87 -28.66 0.75
N PRO A 341 -8.62 -29.02 -0.53
CA PRO A 341 -9.54 -29.88 -1.25
C PRO A 341 -9.72 -31.11 -0.39
N GLU A 342 -10.97 -31.43 -0.04
CA GLU A 342 -11.28 -32.64 0.73
C GLU A 342 -10.49 -33.77 0.08
N PRO A 343 -9.59 -34.43 0.83
CA PRO A 343 -8.64 -35.31 0.18
C PRO A 343 -9.44 -36.42 -0.53
N LEU A 344 -9.17 -36.60 -1.83
CA LEU A 344 -9.69 -37.68 -2.69
C LEU A 344 -9.68 -39.09 -2.05
N LYS A 345 -9.07 -39.21 -0.88
CA LYS A 345 -9.06 -40.43 -0.04
C LYS A 345 -10.43 -40.83 0.51
N LYS A 346 -11.45 -39.95 0.55
CA LYS A 346 -12.79 -40.38 0.97
C LYS A 346 -13.56 -41.04 -0.17
N GLU A 347 -13.45 -40.57 -1.40
CA GLU A 347 -14.10 -41.21 -2.54
C GLU A 347 -13.53 -42.60 -2.85
N ILE A 348 -12.20 -42.79 -2.70
CA ILE A 348 -11.57 -44.10 -2.89
C ILE A 348 -11.97 -45.11 -1.81
N LYS A 349 -12.35 -44.67 -0.61
CA LYS A 349 -12.86 -45.56 0.46
C LYS A 349 -14.33 -45.92 0.30
N GLU A 350 -15.13 -45.09 -0.35
CA GLU A 350 -16.55 -45.39 -0.60
C GLU A 350 -16.73 -46.19 -1.89
N GLU A 351 -15.89 -46.02 -2.93
CA GLU A 351 -15.91 -46.85 -4.14
C GLU A 351 -15.12 -48.17 -4.01
N GLY A 352 -14.19 -48.25 -3.04
CA GLY A 352 -13.37 -49.43 -2.76
C GLY A 352 -13.97 -50.45 -1.77
N GLY A 353 -15.20 -50.23 -1.33
CA GLY A 353 -15.95 -51.11 -0.47
C GLY A 353 -16.49 -52.36 -1.20
N VAL A 354 -15.63 -53.07 -1.94
CA VAL A 354 -15.92 -54.44 -2.34
C VAL A 354 -15.88 -55.31 -1.09
N ASN A 355 -17.02 -55.84 -0.74
CA ASN A 355 -17.24 -56.93 0.24
C ASN A 355 -16.16 -57.99 0.12
N THR A 356 -15.16 -57.95 0.97
CA THR A 356 -14.45 -59.16 1.36
C THR A 356 -15.19 -59.77 2.53
N GLU A 357 -16.21 -60.58 2.25
CA GLU A 357 -16.76 -61.57 3.12
C GLU A 357 -15.59 -62.37 3.72
N LYS A 358 -15.38 -62.23 5.02
CA LYS A 358 -14.50 -63.08 5.80
C LYS A 358 -15.05 -64.50 5.73
N HIS A 359 -14.40 -65.32 4.91
CA HIS A 359 -14.53 -66.79 5.00
C HIS A 359 -13.90 -67.23 6.30
N ASP A 360 -14.77 -67.57 7.27
CA ASP A 360 -14.40 -68.16 8.55
C ASP A 360 -14.11 -69.66 8.34
N PRO A 361 -12.89 -70.17 8.58
CA PRO A 361 -12.54 -71.59 8.28
C PRO A 361 -12.97 -72.56 9.40
N ASP A 362 -13.84 -72.19 10.38
CA ASP A 362 -14.05 -73.04 11.54
C ASP A 362 -15.53 -73.42 11.78
N GLN A 363 -16.27 -73.81 10.72
CA GLN A 363 -17.50 -74.58 10.84
C GLN A 363 -17.36 -75.96 10.18
N ARG A 364 -16.57 -76.81 10.82
CA ARG A 364 -16.80 -78.26 10.79
C ARG A 364 -17.79 -78.57 11.87
N THR A 365 -18.85 -79.26 11.48
CA THR A 365 -19.51 -80.43 12.10
C THR A 365 -20.99 -80.41 11.85
N ASP A 366 -21.36 -81.57 11.46
CA ASP A 366 -22.54 -82.38 11.65
C ASP A 366 -23.42 -82.56 10.37
N ALA A 367 -23.00 -83.58 9.65
CA ALA A 367 -23.87 -84.36 8.78
C ALA A 367 -24.67 -85.42 9.60
N PRO A 368 -25.97 -85.47 9.51
CA PRO A 368 -26.68 -86.63 10.00
C PRO A 368 -26.62 -87.74 9.00
N ARG A 369 -26.36 -88.98 9.50
CA ARG A 369 -26.40 -90.24 8.75
C ARG A 369 -27.82 -90.61 8.30
N PRO A 370 -27.94 -91.29 7.15
CA PRO A 370 -29.23 -91.86 6.76
C PRO A 370 -29.45 -93.18 7.49
N ASP A 371 -30.62 -93.29 8.05
CA ASP A 371 -31.17 -94.61 8.41
C ASP A 371 -32.45 -94.88 7.63
N GLN A 372 -32.38 -96.08 6.95
CA GLN A 372 -33.42 -96.93 6.42
C GLN A 372 -34.45 -96.39 5.46
#